data_20f69c9a208fc3f7d1b77f8860bda969
#
_entry.id   20f69c9a208fc3f7d1b77f8860bda969
#
_cell.length_a   1.000
_cell.length_b   1.000
_cell.length_c   1.000
_cell.angle_alpha   90.00
_cell.angle_beta   90.00
_cell.angle_gamma   90.00
#
_symmetry.space_group_name_H-M   'P 1'
#
loop_
_entity.id
_entity.type
_entity.pdbx_description
1 polymer ?
#
loop_
_entity_poly.entity_id
_entity_poly.type
_entity_poly.pdbx_seq_one_letter_code
_entity_poly.pdbx_strand_id
1 'polypeptide(L)'
;MPGTTARRTVICRLDDLNDPDSRGLTLCLDEQLYDVFIVRQGLQVFGYLNSCPHTGGPLDWLPNQFLNLDKSYIQCATHNALFRFNDGHCIAGPCAGDWLTPVPVLVDAGAIVVVHGDFPVAGY
;
A
#
# COMPACT_ATOMS: atom_id res chain seq x y z
N MET A 1 20.55 13.19 17.96
CA MET A 1 20.52 13.26 17.18
C MET A 1 19.46 13.37 16.55
N PRO A 2 19.20 14.22 16.45
CA PRO A 2 18.01 14.38 15.83
C PRO A 2 17.95 13.67 14.59
N GLY A 3 18.86 13.56 13.90
CA GLY A 3 18.78 12.83 12.67
C GLY A 3 18.26 11.45 12.80
N THR A 4 18.08 10.99 14.00
CA THR A 4 17.55 9.65 14.21
C THR A 4 16.05 9.58 14.15
N THR A 5 15.37 10.72 14.18
CA THR A 5 13.91 10.72 14.09
C THR A 5 13.50 10.52 12.65
N ALA A 6 12.75 9.46 12.38
CA ALA A 6 12.24 9.22 11.05
C ALA A 6 11.29 10.32 10.64
N ARG A 7 11.42 10.80 9.43
CA ARG A 7 10.48 11.77 8.89
C ARG A 7 9.17 11.07 8.58
N ARG A 8 8.08 11.83 8.62
CA ARG A 8 6.75 11.31 8.36
C ARG A 8 6.04 12.22 7.37
N THR A 9 5.26 11.62 6.49
CA THR A 9 4.41 12.35 5.56
C THR A 9 2.97 11.98 5.81
N VAL A 10 2.13 12.97 6.08
CA VAL A 10 0.69 12.75 6.23
C VAL A 10 0.11 12.56 4.83
N ILE A 11 -0.59 11.45 4.63
CA ILE A 11 -1.24 11.15 3.35
C ILE A 11 -2.66 11.72 3.34
N CYS A 12 -3.44 11.36 4.34
CA CYS A 12 -4.84 11.75 4.46
C CYS A 12 -5.30 11.36 5.87
N ARG A 13 -6.56 11.62 6.16
CA ARG A 13 -7.15 11.16 7.42
C ARG A 13 -7.76 9.78 7.23
N LEU A 14 -7.80 9.00 8.29
CA LEU A 14 -8.44 7.69 8.25
C LEU A 14 -9.89 7.80 7.79
N ASP A 15 -10.58 8.85 8.25
CA ASP A 15 -11.99 9.07 7.90
C ASP A 15 -12.21 9.46 6.45
N ASP A 16 -11.16 9.77 5.70
CA ASP A 16 -11.27 10.05 4.27
C ASP A 16 -11.50 8.79 3.47
N LEU A 17 -11.32 7.63 4.07
CA LEU A 17 -11.54 6.34 3.43
C LEU A 17 -12.74 5.65 4.05
N ASN A 18 -13.53 4.97 3.23
CA ASN A 18 -14.56 4.06 3.72
C ASN A 18 -13.88 2.84 4.37
N ASP A 19 -14.66 1.95 4.93
CA ASP A 19 -14.14 0.77 5.63
C ASP A 19 -14.84 -0.49 5.12
N PRO A 20 -14.15 -1.35 4.38
CA PRO A 20 -12.77 -1.21 3.90
C PRO A 20 -12.69 -0.41 2.60
N ASP A 21 -11.54 0.18 2.34
CA ASP A 21 -11.33 0.93 1.10
C ASP A 21 -9.84 1.04 0.80
N SER A 22 -9.54 1.58 -0.37
CA SER A 22 -8.16 1.76 -0.82
C SER A 22 -7.99 3.12 -1.49
N ARG A 23 -6.75 3.58 -1.52
CA ARG A 23 -6.41 4.84 -2.22
C ARG A 23 -4.99 4.75 -2.74
N GLY A 24 -4.81 5.11 -4.02
CA GLY A 24 -3.49 5.23 -4.63
C GLY A 24 -2.97 6.66 -4.52
N LEU A 25 -1.66 6.79 -4.46
CA LEU A 25 -1.01 8.10 -4.43
C LEU A 25 0.44 7.96 -4.89
N THR A 26 1.03 9.09 -5.22
CA THR A 26 2.45 9.16 -5.55
C THR A 26 3.17 9.88 -4.42
N LEU A 27 4.20 9.22 -3.87
CA LEU A 27 5.03 9.81 -2.83
C LEU A 27 6.35 10.28 -3.41
N CYS A 28 6.81 11.45 -2.99
CA CYS A 28 8.14 11.94 -3.30
C CYS A 28 8.99 11.81 -2.05
N LEU A 29 9.95 10.89 -2.07
CA LEU A 29 10.86 10.64 -0.97
C LEU A 29 12.28 10.76 -1.48
N ASP A 30 13.08 11.67 -0.88
CA ASP A 30 14.48 11.88 -1.25
C ASP A 30 14.63 12.10 -2.77
N GLU A 31 13.76 12.93 -3.34
CA GLU A 31 13.75 13.30 -4.76
C GLU A 31 13.38 12.15 -5.70
N GLN A 32 12.89 11.04 -5.17
CA GLN A 32 12.37 9.94 -5.97
C GLN A 32 10.87 9.80 -5.81
N LEU A 33 10.19 9.46 -6.91
CA LEU A 33 8.74 9.26 -6.89
C LEU A 33 8.44 7.77 -6.78
N TYR A 34 7.47 7.45 -5.93
CA TYR A 34 6.99 6.09 -5.72
C TYR A 34 5.49 6.06 -5.85
N ASP A 35 4.97 5.16 -6.67
CA ASP A 35 3.53 4.92 -6.72
C ASP A 35 3.18 3.90 -5.65
N VAL A 36 2.34 4.30 -4.72
CA VAL A 36 1.96 3.47 -3.58
C VAL A 36 0.45 3.47 -3.45
N PHE A 37 -0.07 2.54 -2.67
CA PHE A 37 -1.47 2.57 -2.28
C PHE A 37 -1.60 2.15 -0.84
N ILE A 38 -2.71 2.57 -0.23
CA ILE A 38 -3.04 2.22 1.13
C ILE A 38 -4.39 1.52 1.15
N VAL A 39 -4.56 0.63 2.13
CA VAL A 39 -5.81 -0.08 2.36
C VAL A 39 -6.20 0.15 3.81
N ARG A 40 -7.46 0.53 4.02
CA ARG A 40 -8.04 0.65 5.35
C ARG A 40 -8.86 -0.59 5.66
N GLN A 41 -8.67 -1.13 6.86
CA GLN A 41 -9.52 -2.20 7.40
C GLN A 41 -9.75 -1.90 8.88
N GLY A 42 -10.95 -1.45 9.21
CA GLY A 42 -11.25 -1.01 10.58
C GLY A 42 -10.41 0.20 10.96
N LEU A 43 -9.67 0.09 12.04
CA LEU A 43 -8.75 1.13 12.51
C LEU A 43 -7.32 0.88 12.03
N GLN A 44 -7.10 -0.15 11.21
CA GLN A 44 -5.79 -0.50 10.70
C GLN A 44 -5.62 -0.02 9.27
N VAL A 45 -4.40 0.32 8.92
CA VAL A 45 -4.04 0.68 7.55
C VAL A 45 -2.81 -0.11 7.13
N PHE A 46 -2.74 -0.42 5.85
CA PHE A 46 -1.62 -1.14 5.25
C PHE A 46 -1.19 -0.40 4.00
N GLY A 47 0.10 -0.31 3.77
CA GLY A 47 0.64 0.37 2.59
C GLY A 47 1.52 -0.55 1.78
N TYR A 48 1.45 -0.41 0.45
CA TYR A 48 2.24 -1.23 -0.48
C TYR A 48 2.62 -0.41 -1.69
N LEU A 49 3.71 -0.80 -2.34
CA LEU A 49 4.01 -0.26 -3.66
C LEU A 49 2.98 -0.74 -4.68
N ASN A 50 2.59 0.15 -5.57
CA ASN A 50 1.65 -0.18 -6.64
C ASN A 50 2.41 -0.85 -7.78
N SER A 51 2.84 -2.08 -7.53
CA SER A 51 3.62 -2.86 -8.48
C SER A 51 3.32 -4.33 -8.28
N CYS A 52 2.75 -4.95 -9.31
CA CYS A 52 2.44 -6.37 -9.26
C CYS A 52 3.73 -7.19 -9.25
N PRO A 53 3.93 -8.11 -8.31
CA PRO A 53 5.15 -8.91 -8.27
C PRO A 53 5.39 -9.74 -9.53
N HIS A 54 4.33 -10.06 -10.27
CA HIS A 54 4.43 -10.86 -11.48
C HIS A 54 4.92 -10.03 -12.67
N THR A 55 4.34 -8.84 -12.88
CA THR A 55 4.60 -8.06 -14.09
C THR A 55 5.28 -6.72 -13.84
N GLY A 56 5.26 -6.23 -12.59
CA GLY A 56 5.75 -4.88 -12.28
C GLY A 56 4.77 -3.77 -12.61
N GLY A 57 3.65 -4.09 -13.24
CA GLY A 57 2.65 -3.09 -13.59
C GLY A 57 1.74 -2.69 -12.43
N PRO A 58 0.94 -1.64 -12.61
CA PRO A 58 0.03 -1.19 -11.56
C PRO A 58 -1.07 -2.21 -11.29
N LEU A 59 -1.55 -2.23 -10.04
CA LEU A 59 -2.60 -3.16 -9.63
C LEU A 59 -4.01 -2.61 -9.87
N ASP A 60 -4.18 -1.29 -9.78
CA ASP A 60 -5.52 -0.70 -9.80
C ASP A 60 -6.18 -0.85 -11.18
N TRP A 61 -7.44 -1.28 -11.17
CA TRP A 61 -8.23 -1.42 -12.41
C TRP A 61 -8.97 -0.12 -12.76
N LEU A 62 -9.15 0.76 -11.79
CA LEU A 62 -9.61 2.14 -11.96
C LEU A 62 -8.89 2.95 -10.89
N PRO A 63 -8.80 4.29 -11.02
CA PRO A 63 -8.13 5.09 -10.00
C PRO A 63 -8.65 4.77 -8.61
N ASN A 64 -7.72 4.48 -7.69
CA ASN A 64 -7.98 4.13 -6.30
C ASN A 64 -8.69 2.80 -6.07
N GLN A 65 -8.89 1.98 -7.10
CA GLN A 65 -9.60 0.70 -6.98
C GLN A 65 -8.61 -0.45 -6.97
N PHE A 66 -8.20 -0.85 -5.78
CA PHE A 66 -7.23 -1.92 -5.56
C PHE A 66 -7.84 -3.16 -4.94
N LEU A 67 -9.14 -3.14 -4.64
CA LEU A 67 -9.80 -4.24 -3.94
C LEU A 67 -10.70 -5.01 -4.89
N ASN A 68 -10.91 -6.30 -4.60
CA ASN A 68 -11.85 -7.11 -5.35
C ASN A 68 -13.30 -6.66 -5.03
N LEU A 69 -14.27 -7.25 -5.73
CA LEU A 69 -15.65 -6.76 -5.67
C LEU A 69 -16.25 -6.81 -4.26
N ASP A 70 -15.96 -7.84 -3.49
CA ASP A 70 -16.48 -7.93 -2.12
C ASP A 70 -15.55 -7.29 -1.09
N LYS A 71 -14.46 -6.66 -1.54
CA LYS A 71 -13.51 -5.92 -0.70
C LYS A 71 -12.89 -6.78 0.38
N SER A 72 -12.60 -8.01 0.06
CA SER A 72 -11.95 -8.95 0.99
C SER A 72 -10.46 -9.12 0.73
N TYR A 73 -10.00 -8.79 -0.49
CA TYR A 73 -8.60 -8.92 -0.89
C TYR A 73 -8.19 -7.77 -1.79
N ILE A 74 -6.87 -7.52 -1.85
CA ILE A 74 -6.29 -6.67 -2.88
C ILE A 74 -6.26 -7.50 -4.18
N GLN A 75 -6.63 -6.90 -5.29
CA GLN A 75 -6.70 -7.59 -6.58
C GLN A 75 -5.87 -6.86 -7.62
N CYS A 76 -5.02 -7.61 -8.33
CA CYS A 76 -4.30 -7.09 -9.48
C CYS A 76 -5.22 -7.10 -10.70
N ALA A 77 -5.36 -5.95 -11.35
CA ALA A 77 -6.27 -5.81 -12.49
C ALA A 77 -5.88 -6.69 -13.68
N THR A 78 -4.58 -6.88 -13.89
CA THR A 78 -4.08 -7.55 -15.09
C THR A 78 -4.32 -9.06 -15.08
N HIS A 79 -4.10 -9.70 -13.93
CA HIS A 79 -4.12 -11.16 -13.84
C HIS A 79 -5.06 -11.70 -12.78
N ASN A 80 -5.86 -10.84 -12.17
CA ASN A 80 -6.80 -11.21 -11.10
C ASN A 80 -6.11 -11.88 -9.91
N ALA A 81 -4.82 -11.62 -9.70
CA ALA A 81 -4.12 -12.12 -8.53
C ALA A 81 -4.72 -11.49 -7.28
N LEU A 82 -4.84 -12.26 -6.20
CA LEU A 82 -5.40 -11.81 -4.94
C LEU A 82 -4.34 -11.79 -3.86
N PHE A 83 -4.31 -10.71 -3.07
CA PHE A 83 -3.33 -10.52 -2.01
C PHE A 83 -4.05 -10.19 -0.71
N ARG A 84 -3.52 -10.68 0.40
CA ARG A 84 -4.09 -10.36 1.71
C ARG A 84 -3.81 -8.91 2.08
N PHE A 85 -4.74 -8.29 2.82
CA PHE A 85 -4.58 -6.90 3.25
C PHE A 85 -3.39 -6.74 4.20
N ASN A 86 -3.25 -7.65 5.15
CA ASN A 86 -2.37 -7.44 6.30
C ASN A 86 -0.89 -7.69 6.01
N ASP A 87 -0.57 -8.48 4.99
CA ASP A 87 0.83 -8.78 4.70
C ASP A 87 1.17 -8.73 3.20
N GLY A 88 0.18 -8.54 2.34
CA GLY A 88 0.42 -8.47 0.90
C GLY A 88 0.78 -9.80 0.26
N HIS A 89 0.57 -10.91 0.95
CA HIS A 89 0.90 -12.24 0.41
C HIS A 89 -0.09 -12.62 -0.68
N CYS A 90 0.42 -13.02 -1.84
CA CYS A 90 -0.42 -13.45 -2.96
C CYS A 90 -0.93 -14.87 -2.70
N ILE A 91 -2.25 -15.02 -2.64
CA ILE A 91 -2.88 -16.31 -2.34
C ILE A 91 -3.51 -16.96 -3.56
N ALA A 92 -3.63 -16.24 -4.68
CA ALA A 92 -4.24 -16.76 -5.89
C ALA A 92 -3.71 -16.01 -7.10
N GLY A 93 -3.66 -16.66 -8.23
CA GLY A 93 -3.21 -16.10 -9.50
C GLY A 93 -1.76 -16.45 -9.81
N PRO A 94 -1.21 -15.86 -10.88
CA PRO A 94 0.12 -16.24 -11.37
C PRO A 94 1.26 -15.94 -10.41
N CYS A 95 1.07 -15.00 -9.47
CA CYS A 95 2.12 -14.67 -8.51
C CYS A 95 1.88 -15.30 -7.14
N ALA A 96 1.06 -16.37 -7.07
CA ALA A 96 0.81 -17.04 -5.80
C ALA A 96 2.13 -17.44 -5.13
N GLY A 97 2.27 -17.10 -3.85
CA GLY A 97 3.51 -17.30 -3.11
C GLY A 97 4.40 -16.07 -3.06
N ASP A 98 4.20 -15.09 -3.92
CA ASP A 98 4.93 -13.83 -3.89
C ASP A 98 4.24 -12.82 -2.96
N TRP A 99 4.87 -11.67 -2.76
CA TRP A 99 4.42 -10.65 -1.82
C TRP A 99 4.44 -9.30 -2.49
N LEU A 100 3.47 -8.44 -2.13
CA LEU A 100 3.58 -7.01 -2.41
C LEU A 100 4.69 -6.42 -1.53
N THR A 101 5.30 -5.34 -2.00
CA THR A 101 6.34 -4.68 -1.22
C THR A 101 5.69 -3.72 -0.23
N PRO A 102 5.91 -3.90 1.08
CA PRO A 102 5.27 -3.05 2.07
C PRO A 102 5.87 -1.65 2.12
N VAL A 103 5.01 -0.68 2.39
CA VAL A 103 5.37 0.70 2.66
C VAL A 103 4.98 0.97 4.11
N PRO A 104 5.90 1.45 4.96
CA PRO A 104 5.56 1.65 6.37
C PRO A 104 4.57 2.78 6.55
N VAL A 105 3.36 2.44 6.96
CA VAL A 105 2.29 3.39 7.26
C VAL A 105 1.73 3.10 8.64
N LEU A 106 1.20 4.14 9.27
CA LEU A 106 0.53 4.00 10.55
C LEU A 106 -0.55 5.07 10.69
N VAL A 107 -1.41 4.89 11.67
CA VAL A 107 -2.41 5.89 12.03
C VAL A 107 -1.93 6.63 13.26
N ASP A 108 -1.85 7.95 13.15
CA ASP A 108 -1.42 8.81 14.24
C ASP A 108 -2.46 9.93 14.40
N ALA A 109 -3.13 9.95 15.53
CA ALA A 109 -4.18 10.93 15.83
C ALA A 109 -5.21 11.05 14.71
N GLY A 110 -5.61 9.93 14.16
CA GLY A 110 -6.62 9.87 13.08
C GLY A 110 -6.08 10.17 11.70
N ALA A 111 -4.79 10.45 11.56
CA ALA A 111 -4.17 10.68 10.26
C ALA A 111 -3.38 9.45 9.81
N ILE A 112 -3.41 9.17 8.53
CA ILE A 112 -2.58 8.12 7.94
C ILE A 112 -1.26 8.75 7.52
N VAL A 113 -0.16 8.21 8.04
CA VAL A 113 1.17 8.76 7.77
C VAL A 113 2.11 7.67 7.24
N VAL A 114 3.01 8.07 6.35
CA VAL A 114 4.10 7.21 5.88
C VAL A 114 5.33 7.56 6.71
N VAL A 115 6.01 6.54 7.22
CA VAL A 115 7.25 6.71 7.97
C VAL A 115 8.42 6.50 7.02
N HIS A 116 9.24 7.52 6.80
CA HIS A 116 10.29 7.48 5.77
C HIS A 116 11.48 6.62 6.12
N GLY A 117 11.75 6.42 7.40
CA GLY A 117 13.00 5.81 7.85
C GLY A 117 13.29 4.43 7.28
N ASP A 118 12.26 3.64 7.10
CA ASP A 118 12.40 2.24 6.66
C ASP A 118 12.02 2.01 5.21
N PHE A 119 11.83 3.06 4.45
CA PHE A 119 11.35 2.93 3.07
C PHE A 119 12.27 3.68 2.11
N PRO A 120 12.58 3.10 0.94
CA PRO A 120 12.22 1.74 0.52
C PRO A 120 12.97 0.67 1.30
N VAL A 121 12.37 -0.53 1.35
CA VAL A 121 12.96 -1.65 2.08
C VAL A 121 14.25 -2.08 1.38
N ALA A 122 15.29 -2.32 2.20
CA ALA A 122 16.59 -2.70 1.66
C ALA A 122 16.53 -4.03 0.93
N GLY A 123 17.30 -4.15 -0.13
CA GLY A 123 17.39 -5.39 -0.91
C GLY A 123 16.33 -5.55 -1.98
N TYR A 124 15.59 -4.52 -2.24
CA TYR A 124 14.42 -4.56 -3.02
C TYR A 124 14.55 -3.69 -4.29
#